data_ffdcf9d3464487b4a90beb4c6df3b9d1
#
_entry.id   ffdcf9d3464487b4a90beb4c6df3b9d1
#
_cell.length_a   1.000
_cell.length_b   1.000
_cell.length_c   1.000
_cell.angle_alpha   90.00
_cell.angle_beta   90.00
_cell.angle_gamma   90.00
#
_symmetry.space_group_name_H-M   'P 1'
#
loop_
_entity.id
_entity.type
_entity.pdbx_description
1 polymer ?
#
loop_
_entity_poly.entity_id
_entity_poly.type
_entity_poly.pdbx_seq_one_letter_code
_entity_poly.pdbx_strand_id
1 'polypeptide(L)'
;DNNQAAPISAPAAGQVQTRILASVVGQDPQGQEVLSPVNAQTRLASGNVVEYRGYLTNNSPDRIRNMKVTMNIPANMELVSTSDVEPTRAFGSMDGANFQYMPLKTNMNGVLQNLPMAYYKAIQWDVPGLGLNEVAMVKYRLKVK
;
A
#
# COMPACT_ATOMS: atom_id res chain seq x y z
N ASP A 1 1.42 -18.15 -2.06
CA ASP A 1 0.51 -18.19 -0.94
C ASP A 1 -0.23 -16.87 -0.80
N ASN A 2 -1.53 -16.97 -0.67
CA ASN A 2 -2.39 -15.79 -0.63
C ASN A 2 -2.29 -15.00 0.68
N ASN A 3 -1.56 -15.52 1.65
CA ASN A 3 -1.35 -14.82 2.91
C ASN A 3 -0.22 -13.81 2.84
N GLN A 4 0.46 -13.75 1.72
CA GLN A 4 1.58 -12.83 1.57
C GLN A 4 1.10 -11.40 1.43
N ALA A 5 1.75 -10.50 2.13
CA ALA A 5 1.51 -9.08 1.93
C ALA A 5 2.01 -8.66 0.56
N ALA A 6 1.41 -7.60 0.01
CA ALA A 6 1.90 -7.02 -1.24
C ALA A 6 3.35 -6.56 -1.05
N PRO A 7 4.22 -6.79 -2.05
CA PRO A 7 5.62 -6.41 -1.89
C PRO A 7 5.81 -4.91 -1.79
N ILE A 8 6.63 -4.50 -0.84
CA ILE A 8 7.04 -3.12 -0.65
C ILE A 8 8.54 -3.04 -0.85
N SER A 9 8.96 -2.13 -1.71
CA SER A 9 10.37 -1.91 -1.99
C SER A 9 10.79 -0.53 -1.48
N ALA A 10 11.97 -0.48 -0.86
CA ALA A 10 12.59 0.76 -0.45
C ALA A 10 14.06 0.72 -0.84
N PRO A 11 14.65 1.85 -1.22
CA PRO A 11 16.09 1.87 -1.49
C PRO A 11 16.87 1.71 -0.19
N ALA A 12 18.17 1.55 -0.30
CA ALA A 12 19.07 1.41 0.84
C ALA A 12 18.72 0.19 1.72
N ALA A 13 18.60 -0.97 1.08
CA ALA A 13 18.14 -2.21 1.72
C ALA A 13 18.88 -2.58 2.99
N GLY A 14 20.19 -2.28 3.11
CA GLY A 14 20.95 -2.56 4.32
C GLY A 14 20.72 -1.58 5.45
N GLN A 15 20.06 -0.46 5.20
CA GLN A 15 19.83 0.60 6.16
C GLN A 15 18.40 0.65 6.68
N VAL A 16 17.46 0.11 5.91
CA VAL A 16 16.03 0.19 6.23
C VAL A 16 15.50 -1.20 6.51
N GLN A 17 14.90 -1.34 7.68
CA GLN A 17 14.15 -2.55 8.03
C GLN A 17 12.69 -2.31 7.69
N THR A 18 12.11 -3.21 6.90
CA THR A 18 10.72 -3.15 6.52
C THR A 18 9.94 -4.24 7.25
N ARG A 19 8.82 -3.87 7.86
CA ARG A 19 7.91 -4.80 8.51
C ARG A 19 6.50 -4.55 8.01
N ILE A 20 5.83 -5.60 7.57
CA ILE A 20 4.48 -5.49 7.01
C ILE A 20 3.52 -6.26 7.90
N LEU A 21 2.44 -5.60 8.30
CA LEU A 21 1.32 -6.22 9.02
C LEU A 21 0.11 -6.24 8.11
N ALA A 22 -0.50 -7.41 8.00
CA ALA A 22 -1.70 -7.59 7.18
C ALA A 22 -2.85 -8.01 8.08
N SER A 23 -4.02 -7.42 7.86
CA SER A 23 -5.24 -7.73 8.60
C SER A 23 -6.42 -7.82 7.66
N VAL A 24 -7.26 -8.83 7.87
CA VAL A 24 -8.54 -8.93 7.15
C VAL A 24 -9.51 -7.93 7.75
N VAL A 25 -10.13 -7.13 6.91
CA VAL A 25 -11.11 -6.14 7.32
C VAL A 25 -12.49 -6.80 7.35
N GLY A 26 -13.13 -6.79 8.50
CA GLY A 26 -14.46 -7.35 8.67
C GLY A 26 -15.35 -6.42 9.49
N GLN A 27 -16.50 -6.91 9.87
CA GLN A 27 -17.43 -6.17 10.71
C GLN A 27 -17.94 -7.06 11.83
N ASP A 28 -18.15 -6.47 13.01
CA ASP A 28 -18.78 -7.16 14.11
C ASP A 28 -20.31 -7.14 13.93
N PRO A 29 -21.06 -7.81 14.85
CA PRO A 29 -22.53 -7.82 14.74
C PRO A 29 -23.17 -6.44 14.80
N GLN A 30 -22.49 -5.43 15.36
CA GLN A 30 -23.00 -4.07 15.43
C GLN A 30 -22.61 -3.25 14.21
N GLY A 31 -21.96 -3.85 13.21
CA GLY A 31 -21.54 -3.18 12.01
C GLY A 31 -20.24 -2.39 12.14
N GLN A 32 -19.53 -2.51 13.26
CA GLN A 32 -18.26 -1.84 13.45
C GLN A 32 -17.13 -2.60 12.79
N GLU A 33 -16.20 -1.86 12.20
CA GLU A 33 -15.07 -2.47 11.52
C GLU A 33 -14.15 -3.17 12.52
N VAL A 34 -13.74 -4.39 12.16
CA VAL A 34 -12.82 -5.20 12.94
C VAL A 34 -11.68 -5.65 12.05
N LEU A 35 -10.46 -5.50 12.54
CA LEU A 35 -9.26 -5.98 11.86
C LEU A 35 -8.80 -7.28 12.51
N SER A 36 -8.68 -8.33 11.71
CA SER A 36 -8.22 -9.65 12.17
C SER A 36 -6.87 -9.95 11.54
N PRO A 37 -5.79 -10.13 12.33
CA PRO A 37 -4.48 -10.38 11.76
C PRO A 37 -4.45 -11.61 10.85
N VAL A 38 -3.76 -11.47 9.73
CA VAL A 38 -3.52 -12.58 8.81
C VAL A 38 -2.44 -13.47 9.41
N ASN A 39 -2.69 -14.78 9.42
CA ASN A 39 -1.74 -15.77 9.92
C ASN A 39 -1.74 -17.00 9.00
N ALA A 40 -1.01 -18.03 9.41
CA ALA A 40 -0.85 -19.23 8.58
C ALA A 40 -2.17 -19.97 8.33
N GLN A 41 -3.17 -19.79 9.19
CA GLN A 41 -4.48 -20.42 9.06
C GLN A 41 -5.48 -19.59 8.27
N THR A 42 -5.15 -18.34 7.99
CA THR A 42 -6.06 -17.44 7.26
C THR A 42 -6.26 -17.94 5.84
N ARG A 43 -7.51 -17.97 5.41
CA ARG A 43 -7.88 -18.27 4.02
C ARG A 43 -8.57 -17.04 3.43
N LEU A 44 -7.95 -16.49 2.40
CA LEU A 44 -8.49 -15.32 1.72
C LEU A 44 -9.33 -15.78 0.54
N ALA A 45 -10.55 -15.28 0.49
CA ALA A 45 -11.48 -15.57 -0.58
C ALA A 45 -11.73 -14.32 -1.41
N SER A 46 -12.23 -14.52 -2.62
CA SER A 46 -12.64 -13.42 -3.49
C SER A 46 -13.56 -12.46 -2.73
N GLY A 47 -13.27 -11.17 -2.84
CA GLY A 47 -14.02 -10.13 -2.16
C GLY A 47 -13.50 -9.74 -0.78
N ASN A 48 -12.61 -10.53 -0.19
CA ASN A 48 -12.01 -10.14 1.09
C ASN A 48 -11.15 -8.90 0.91
N VAL A 49 -11.23 -8.00 1.88
CA VAL A 49 -10.41 -6.80 1.94
C VAL A 49 -9.33 -7.01 3.00
N VAL A 50 -8.10 -6.70 2.63
CA VAL A 50 -6.95 -6.81 3.53
C VAL A 50 -6.32 -5.43 3.68
N GLU A 51 -6.10 -5.03 4.92
CA GLU A 51 -5.37 -3.80 5.22
C GLU A 51 -3.91 -4.15 5.46
N TYR A 52 -3.03 -3.45 4.77
CA TYR A 52 -1.59 -3.59 4.93
C TYR A 52 -1.03 -2.34 5.57
N ARG A 53 -0.17 -2.54 6.57
CA ARG A 53 0.61 -1.47 7.18
C ARG A 53 2.08 -1.82 7.04
N GLY A 54 2.82 -0.96 6.36
CA GLY A 54 4.25 -1.12 6.21
C GLY A 54 4.98 -0.15 7.12
N TYR A 55 5.90 -0.66 7.92
CA TYR A 55 6.72 0.12 8.82
C TYR A 55 8.16 0.05 8.34
N LEU A 56 8.76 1.22 8.09
CA LEU A 56 10.12 1.32 7.59
C LEU A 56 10.95 2.04 8.64
N THR A 57 11.93 1.35 9.19
CA THR A 57 12.79 1.87 10.24
C THR A 57 14.20 2.05 9.70
N ASN A 58 14.78 3.23 9.94
CA ASN A 58 16.17 3.47 9.60
C ASN A 58 17.05 2.95 10.73
N ASN A 59 17.78 1.87 10.45
CA ASN A 59 18.72 1.27 11.41
C ASN A 59 20.14 1.80 11.25
N SER A 60 20.35 2.71 10.32
CA SER A 60 21.66 3.30 10.05
C SER A 60 21.87 4.52 10.95
N PRO A 61 23.11 4.80 11.39
CA PRO A 61 23.41 6.05 12.08
C PRO A 61 23.24 7.28 11.18
N ASP A 62 23.22 7.08 9.87
CA ASP A 62 23.08 8.15 8.90
C ASP A 62 21.64 8.42 8.58
N ARG A 63 21.29 9.70 8.49
CA ARG A 63 19.95 10.10 8.08
C ARG A 63 19.71 9.74 6.61
N ILE A 64 18.57 9.16 6.33
CA ILE A 64 18.12 8.97 4.95
C ILE A 64 17.40 10.24 4.55
N ARG A 65 17.89 10.89 3.48
CA ARG A 65 17.37 12.21 3.08
C ARG A 65 16.16 12.12 2.19
N ASN A 66 16.16 11.18 1.27
CA ASN A 66 15.05 10.94 0.37
C ASN A 66 14.92 9.45 0.13
N MET A 67 13.72 8.95 0.29
CA MET A 67 13.44 7.55 0.06
C MET A 67 12.10 7.42 -0.67
N LYS A 68 12.06 6.62 -1.70
CA LYS A 68 10.82 6.25 -2.37
C LYS A 68 10.42 4.85 -1.92
N VAL A 69 9.18 4.73 -1.50
CA VAL A 69 8.61 3.45 -1.07
C VAL A 69 7.57 3.06 -2.09
N THR A 70 7.75 1.91 -2.73
CA THR A 70 6.85 1.45 -3.79
C THR A 70 6.16 0.18 -3.36
N MET A 71 4.84 0.16 -3.50
CA MET A 71 4.02 -1.03 -3.30
C MET A 71 3.47 -1.46 -4.65
N ASN A 72 3.77 -2.68 -5.06
CA ASN A 72 3.22 -3.26 -6.27
C ASN A 72 1.96 -4.06 -5.92
N ILE A 73 0.90 -3.84 -6.68
CA ILE A 73 -0.37 -4.52 -6.43
C ILE A 73 -0.33 -5.89 -7.12
N PRO A 74 -0.49 -6.99 -6.36
CA PRO A 74 -0.50 -8.32 -6.96
C PRO A 74 -1.63 -8.49 -7.98
N ALA A 75 -1.41 -9.34 -8.97
CA ALA A 75 -2.37 -9.54 -10.06
C ALA A 75 -3.73 -10.07 -9.58
N ASN A 76 -3.76 -10.79 -8.46
CA ASN A 76 -5.00 -11.33 -7.90
C ASN A 76 -5.71 -10.37 -6.94
N MET A 77 -5.22 -9.15 -6.84
CA MET A 77 -5.80 -8.14 -5.95
C MET A 77 -5.99 -6.83 -6.69
N GLU A 78 -6.78 -5.95 -6.11
CA GLU A 78 -6.94 -4.58 -6.62
C GLU A 78 -7.06 -3.60 -5.47
N LEU A 79 -6.69 -2.36 -5.72
CA LEU A 79 -6.81 -1.28 -4.75
C LEU A 79 -8.28 -1.04 -4.42
N VAL A 80 -8.58 -0.88 -3.13
CA VAL A 80 -9.96 -0.61 -2.70
C VAL A 80 -10.31 0.84 -2.97
N SER A 81 -9.48 1.77 -2.52
CA SER A 81 -9.74 3.19 -2.68
C SER A 81 -8.47 3.98 -2.45
N THR A 82 -8.32 5.08 -3.17
CA THR A 82 -7.24 6.03 -2.91
C THR A 82 -7.41 6.74 -1.57
N SER A 83 -8.65 6.82 -1.06
CA SER A 83 -8.93 7.48 0.23
C SER A 83 -8.45 6.67 1.43
N ASP A 84 -8.18 5.38 1.26
CA ASP A 84 -7.65 4.53 2.34
C ASP A 84 -6.14 4.57 2.43
N VAL A 85 -5.48 5.23 1.49
CA VAL A 85 -4.03 5.26 1.42
C VAL A 85 -3.49 6.30 2.40
N GLU A 86 -2.49 5.90 3.18
CA GLU A 86 -1.79 6.81 4.10
C GLU A 86 -0.29 6.63 3.96
N PRO A 87 0.49 7.70 3.95
CA PRO A 87 0.05 9.09 3.82
C PRO A 87 -0.78 9.31 2.56
N THR A 88 -1.70 10.25 2.62
CA THR A 88 -2.61 10.51 1.50
C THR A 88 -1.90 11.07 0.27
N ARG A 89 -0.80 11.79 0.50
CA ARG A 89 0.00 12.29 -0.60
C ARG A 89 0.86 11.17 -1.15
N ALA A 90 0.35 10.54 -2.18
CA ALA A 90 0.99 9.38 -2.80
C ALA A 90 0.85 9.48 -4.32
N PHE A 91 1.63 8.65 -4.99
CA PHE A 91 1.64 8.56 -6.45
C PHE A 91 1.13 7.20 -6.87
N GLY A 92 0.39 7.16 -7.94
CA GLY A 92 -0.10 5.92 -8.51
C GLY A 92 0.48 5.67 -9.89
N SER A 93 0.39 4.43 -10.33
CA SER A 93 0.88 4.02 -11.64
C SER A 93 -0.01 2.96 -12.25
N MET A 94 -0.22 3.06 -13.57
CA MET A 94 -0.92 2.04 -14.37
C MET A 94 0.02 0.98 -14.91
N ASP A 95 1.32 1.27 -14.98
CA ASP A 95 2.29 0.37 -15.60
C ASP A 95 3.42 -0.07 -14.65
N GLY A 96 3.45 0.49 -13.44
CA GLY A 96 4.50 0.19 -12.48
C GLY A 96 5.79 0.96 -12.68
N ALA A 97 5.85 1.80 -13.69
CA ALA A 97 7.05 2.55 -14.04
C ALA A 97 6.85 4.06 -14.01
N ASN A 98 5.70 4.54 -14.46
CA ASN A 98 5.40 5.95 -14.53
C ASN A 98 4.39 6.30 -13.46
N PHE A 99 4.76 7.25 -12.57
CA PHE A 99 3.97 7.59 -11.39
C PHE A 99 3.51 9.03 -11.46
N GLN A 100 2.27 9.26 -11.05
CA GLN A 100 1.66 10.58 -10.95
C GLN A 100 0.87 10.69 -9.67
N TYR A 101 0.61 11.90 -9.19
CA TYR A 101 -0.19 12.12 -8.00
C TYR A 101 -1.54 11.44 -8.08
N MET A 102 -1.92 10.78 -6.98
CA MET A 102 -3.25 10.19 -6.86
C MET A 102 -4.29 11.24 -6.46
N PRO A 103 -5.55 11.06 -6.87
CA PRO A 103 -6.03 9.99 -7.73
C PRO A 103 -5.64 10.20 -9.19
N LEU A 104 -5.36 9.11 -9.89
CA LEU A 104 -5.04 9.17 -11.30
C LEU A 104 -6.28 9.55 -12.09
N LYS A 105 -6.07 10.28 -13.19
CA LYS A 105 -7.15 10.74 -14.06
C LYS A 105 -7.03 10.09 -15.42
N THR A 106 -8.17 9.90 -16.05
CA THR A 106 -8.24 9.42 -17.42
C THR A 106 -9.30 10.22 -18.17
N ASN A 107 -9.13 10.33 -19.48
CA ASN A 107 -10.11 10.99 -20.33
C ASN A 107 -10.99 9.91 -20.95
N MET A 108 -12.28 9.97 -20.69
CA MET A 108 -13.26 9.05 -21.26
C MET A 108 -14.32 9.87 -21.97
N ASN A 109 -14.38 9.71 -23.28
CA ASN A 109 -15.35 10.42 -24.13
C ASN A 109 -15.28 11.93 -23.94
N GLY A 110 -14.07 12.47 -23.83
CA GLY A 110 -13.85 13.90 -23.66
C GLY A 110 -14.04 14.43 -22.24
N VAL A 111 -14.37 13.56 -21.28
CA VAL A 111 -14.56 13.93 -19.89
C VAL A 111 -13.44 13.40 -19.04
N LEU A 112 -12.81 14.28 -18.28
CA LEU A 112 -11.76 13.88 -17.33
C LEU A 112 -12.40 13.25 -16.11
N GLN A 113 -12.01 12.04 -15.80
CA GLN A 113 -12.56 11.24 -14.71
C GLN A 113 -11.46 10.59 -13.90
N ASN A 114 -11.79 10.17 -12.69
CA ASN A 114 -10.88 9.36 -11.90
C ASN A 114 -10.69 8.00 -12.57
N LEU A 115 -9.44 7.55 -12.62
CA LEU A 115 -9.12 6.21 -13.12
C LEU A 115 -9.74 5.18 -12.18
N PRO A 116 -10.44 4.16 -12.71
CA PRO A 116 -10.95 3.09 -11.85
C PRO A 116 -9.84 2.36 -11.10
N MET A 117 -10.14 1.91 -9.89
CA MET A 117 -9.16 1.27 -9.01
C MET A 117 -8.50 0.05 -9.63
N ALA A 118 -9.24 -0.69 -10.45
CA ALA A 118 -8.71 -1.91 -11.08
C ALA A 118 -7.49 -1.67 -11.98
N TYR A 119 -7.29 -0.43 -12.42
CA TYR A 119 -6.18 -0.11 -13.33
C TYR A 119 -4.90 0.30 -12.61
N TYR A 120 -4.95 0.47 -11.28
CA TYR A 120 -3.75 0.77 -10.52
C TYR A 120 -2.87 -0.46 -10.43
N LYS A 121 -1.59 -0.31 -10.77
CA LYS A 121 -0.60 -1.39 -10.69
C LYS A 121 0.36 -1.21 -9.54
N ALA A 122 0.58 0.04 -9.11
CA ALA A 122 1.52 0.34 -8.04
C ALA A 122 1.18 1.68 -7.39
N ILE A 123 1.61 1.82 -6.13
CA ILE A 123 1.55 3.08 -5.38
C ILE A 123 2.94 3.38 -4.86
N GLN A 124 3.31 4.65 -4.86
CA GLN A 124 4.61 5.08 -4.38
C GLN A 124 4.46 6.29 -3.47
N TRP A 125 5.24 6.30 -2.40
CA TRP A 125 5.32 7.42 -1.47
C TRP A 125 6.74 7.97 -1.46
N ASP A 126 6.85 9.28 -1.26
CA ASP A 126 8.12 9.92 -0.96
C ASP A 126 8.25 10.06 0.55
N VAL A 127 9.35 9.56 1.11
CA VAL A 127 9.71 9.78 2.51
C VAL A 127 10.88 10.76 2.50
N PRO A 128 10.64 12.05 2.83
CA PRO A 128 11.65 13.09 2.61
C PRO A 128 12.79 13.07 3.61
N GLY A 129 12.62 12.40 4.73
CA GLY A 129 13.71 12.28 5.71
C GLY A 129 13.37 11.24 6.75
N LEU A 130 14.39 10.44 7.11
CA LEU A 130 14.22 9.39 8.12
C LEU A 130 15.53 9.27 8.90
N GLY A 131 15.50 9.74 10.13
CA GLY A 131 16.67 9.68 11.01
C GLY A 131 16.83 8.32 11.69
N LEU A 132 17.89 8.15 12.46
CA LEU A 132 18.17 6.92 13.18
C LEU A 132 16.99 6.55 14.07
N ASN A 133 16.54 5.31 13.94
CA ASN A 133 15.41 4.74 14.70
C ASN A 133 14.05 5.40 14.44
N GLU A 134 13.98 6.34 13.51
CA GLU A 134 12.69 6.85 13.09
C GLU A 134 11.96 5.83 12.24
N VAL A 135 10.64 5.88 12.31
CA VAL A 135 9.77 4.94 11.61
C VAL A 135 8.83 5.70 10.69
N ALA A 136 8.80 5.33 9.43
CA ALA A 136 7.78 5.79 8.50
C ALA A 136 6.73 4.68 8.35
N MET A 137 5.46 5.07 8.28
CA MET A 137 4.37 4.10 8.13
C MET A 137 3.59 4.41 6.87
N VAL A 138 3.31 3.38 6.09
CA VAL A 138 2.39 3.45 4.95
C VAL A 138 1.25 2.48 5.19
N LYS A 139 0.06 2.85 4.71
CA LYS A 139 -1.15 2.02 4.88
C LYS A 139 -1.95 2.04 3.59
N TYR A 140 -2.49 0.90 3.23
CA TYR A 140 -3.33 0.75 2.05
C TYR A 140 -4.20 -0.48 2.20
N ARG A 141 -5.27 -0.55 1.41
CA ARG A 141 -6.19 -1.69 1.41
C ARG A 141 -6.31 -2.27 0.01
N LEU A 142 -6.23 -3.58 -0.06
CA LEU A 142 -6.41 -4.33 -1.29
C LEU A 142 -7.57 -5.30 -1.13
N LYS A 143 -8.26 -5.57 -2.23
CA LYS A 143 -9.35 -6.54 -2.27
C LYS A 143 -8.94 -7.72 -3.14
N VAL A 144 -9.20 -8.92 -2.66
CA VAL A 144 -8.96 -10.16 -3.42
C VAL A 144 -10.00 -10.24 -4.54
N LYS A 145 -9.50 -10.43 -5.76
CA LYS A 145 -10.38 -10.61 -6.93
C LYS A 145 -11.11 -11.93 -6.93
#